data_bac58c964fe9c6d6dd0511e2cad7404f
#
_entry.id   bac58c964fe9c6d6dd0511e2cad7404f
#
_cell.length_a   1.000
_cell.length_b   1.000
_cell.length_c   1.000
_cell.angle_alpha   90.00
_cell.angle_beta   90.00
_cell.angle_gamma   90.00
#
_symmetry.space_group_name_H-M   'P 1'
#
loop_
_entity.id
_entity.type
_entity.pdbx_description
1 polymer ?
#
loop_
_entity_poly.entity_id
_entity_poly.type
_entity_poly.pdbx_seq_one_letter_code
_entity_poly.pdbx_strand_id
1 'polypeptide(L)'
;MKHQGKAFMGCDYNIDETYIKIKGQWYYLYRAVDKYGETIDFLLTEHRDKDAALRFLKKAIRRNGLPEKITIDGSDANEAAIKSYNEAHGTNIIIRQVKYLNNMVEQD
;
A
#
# COMPACT_ATOMS: atom_id res chain seq x y z
N MET A 1 19.49 -8.28 -9.24
CA MET A 1 19.19 -7.80 -9.35
C MET A 1 19.12 -7.03 -9.74
N LYS A 2 19.31 -6.96 -9.69
CA LYS A 2 19.30 -6.25 -10.19
C LYS A 2 18.59 -5.30 -10.26
N HIS A 3 18.13 -5.27 -10.12
CA HIS A 3 17.36 -4.23 -10.32
C HIS A 3 16.87 -3.60 -9.19
N GLN A 4 17.33 -3.84 -8.16
CA GLN A 4 16.91 -3.26 -7.04
C GLN A 4 17.19 -1.85 -7.01
N GLY A 5 18.21 -1.39 -7.52
CA GLY A 5 18.50 0.00 -7.46
C GLY A 5 17.50 0.82 -8.16
N LYS A 6 16.87 0.25 -9.17
CA LYS A 6 15.94 0.99 -9.86
C LYS A 6 14.76 1.27 -9.11
N ALA A 7 14.41 0.48 -8.17
CA ALA A 7 13.19 0.67 -7.41
C ALA A 7 13.19 1.97 -6.67
N PHE A 8 14.32 2.59 -6.49
CA PHE A 8 14.32 3.82 -5.76
C PHE A 8 14.18 5.04 -6.61
N MET A 9 14.24 4.89 -7.92
CA MET A 9 14.27 6.07 -8.73
C MET A 9 12.93 6.37 -9.29
N GLY A 10 12.19 7.20 -8.63
CA GLY A 10 10.90 7.60 -9.12
C GLY A 10 9.87 6.52 -9.04
N CYS A 11 10.09 5.57 -8.16
CA CYS A 11 9.17 4.47 -8.02
C CYS A 11 7.95 4.90 -7.25
N ASP A 12 6.77 4.61 -7.76
CA ASP A 12 5.54 4.94 -7.10
C ASP A 12 4.74 3.69 -6.87
N TYR A 13 4.10 3.59 -5.72
CA TYR A 13 3.20 2.49 -5.44
C TYR A 13 1.80 3.04 -5.29
N ASN A 14 0.82 2.24 -5.67
CA ASN A 14 -0.56 2.52 -5.33
C ASN A 14 -0.94 1.42 -4.36
N ILE A 15 -1.43 1.77 -3.20
CA ILE A 15 -1.83 0.78 -2.22
C ILE A 15 -3.33 0.83 -2.06
N ASP A 16 -3.97 -0.32 -2.22
CA ASP A 16 -5.41 -0.40 -2.01
C ASP A 16 -5.70 -1.53 -1.05
N GLU A 17 -6.92 -1.57 -0.55
CA GLU A 17 -7.32 -2.67 0.29
C GLU A 17 -8.69 -3.12 -0.17
N THR A 18 -8.90 -4.41 -0.14
CA THR A 18 -10.12 -5.02 -0.58
C THR A 18 -10.61 -5.95 0.51
N TYR A 19 -11.92 -6.07 0.66
CA TYR A 19 -12.49 -6.95 1.65
C TYR A 19 -12.85 -8.26 0.99
N ILE A 20 -12.47 -9.37 1.60
CA ILE A 20 -12.73 -10.67 1.07
C ILE A 20 -13.36 -11.53 2.14
N LYS A 21 -14.44 -12.21 1.82
CA LYS A 21 -15.08 -13.09 2.79
C LYS A 21 -14.74 -14.53 2.45
N ILE A 22 -14.13 -15.23 3.37
CA ILE A 22 -13.74 -16.61 3.16
C ILE A 22 -14.37 -17.45 4.26
N LYS A 23 -15.22 -18.37 3.88
CA LYS A 23 -15.88 -19.24 4.82
C LYS A 23 -16.54 -18.49 5.98
N GLY A 24 -17.22 -17.41 5.65
CA GLY A 24 -17.93 -16.64 6.65
C GLY A 24 -17.08 -15.67 7.44
N GLN A 25 -15.79 -15.64 7.20
CA GLN A 25 -14.89 -14.78 7.95
C GLN A 25 -14.38 -13.69 7.03
N TRP A 26 -14.40 -12.45 7.48
CA TRP A 26 -13.91 -11.34 6.68
C TRP A 26 -12.39 -11.21 6.81
N TYR A 27 -11.77 -10.97 5.66
CA TYR A 27 -10.34 -10.72 5.61
C TYR A 27 -10.10 -9.45 4.81
N TYR A 28 -8.95 -8.88 4.95
CA TYR A 28 -8.59 -7.67 4.23
C TYR A 28 -7.35 -7.97 3.41
N LEU A 29 -7.41 -7.62 2.14
CA LEU A 29 -6.28 -7.83 1.26
C LEU A 29 -5.66 -6.48 0.97
N TYR A 30 -4.44 -6.27 1.41
CA TYR A 30 -3.69 -5.09 1.08
C TYR A 30 -2.87 -5.41 -0.14
N ARG A 31 -2.85 -4.51 -1.10
CA ARG A 31 -2.17 -4.79 -2.34
C ARG A 31 -1.39 -3.56 -2.77
N ALA A 32 -0.14 -3.75 -3.21
CA ALA A 32 0.67 -2.69 -3.75
C ALA A 32 0.79 -2.91 -5.25
N VAL A 33 0.51 -1.88 -6.01
CA VAL A 33 0.46 -1.96 -7.46
C VAL A 33 1.40 -0.90 -8.01
N ASP A 34 2.17 -1.24 -9.03
CA ASP A 34 3.10 -0.28 -9.60
C ASP A 34 2.38 0.61 -10.62
N LYS A 35 3.12 1.53 -11.23
CA LYS A 35 2.48 2.46 -12.13
C LYS A 35 1.99 1.82 -13.40
N TYR A 36 2.34 0.57 -13.66
CA TYR A 36 1.85 -0.11 -14.83
C TYR A 36 0.65 -0.99 -14.51
N GLY A 37 0.17 -0.93 -13.28
CA GLY A 37 -1.00 -1.70 -12.89
C GLY A 37 -0.70 -3.12 -12.44
N GLU A 38 0.56 -3.45 -12.25
CA GLU A 38 0.89 -4.80 -11.83
C GLU A 38 1.05 -4.90 -10.33
N THR A 39 0.52 -5.96 -9.77
CA THR A 39 0.63 -6.18 -8.33
C THR A 39 2.05 -6.60 -8.00
N ILE A 40 2.71 -5.83 -7.16
CA ILE A 40 4.07 -6.15 -6.78
C ILE A 40 4.16 -6.78 -5.40
N ASP A 41 3.13 -6.65 -4.61
CA ASP A 41 3.12 -7.33 -3.31
C ASP A 41 1.70 -7.29 -2.75
N PHE A 42 1.42 -8.17 -1.77
CA PHE A 42 0.13 -8.18 -1.12
C PHE A 42 0.24 -8.79 0.27
N LEU A 43 -0.77 -8.57 1.07
CA LEU A 43 -0.86 -9.18 2.40
C LEU A 43 -2.32 -9.44 2.69
N LEU A 44 -2.66 -10.68 3.02
CA LEU A 44 -4.00 -11.04 3.42
C LEU A 44 -4.01 -11.14 4.94
N THR A 45 -4.93 -10.45 5.60
CA THR A 45 -4.94 -10.42 7.05
C THR A 45 -6.35 -10.26 7.56
N GLU A 46 -6.59 -10.65 8.80
CA GLU A 46 -7.87 -10.47 9.42
C GLU A 46 -7.99 -9.10 10.02
N HIS A 47 -6.92 -8.32 10.05
CA HIS A 47 -6.92 -7.03 10.72
C HIS A 47 -6.84 -5.88 9.73
N ARG A 48 -7.56 -4.82 10.05
CA ARG A 48 -7.56 -3.64 9.21
C ARG A 48 -7.24 -2.46 10.10
N ASP A 49 -5.99 -2.32 10.47
CA ASP A 49 -5.60 -1.22 11.34
C ASP A 49 -4.21 -0.75 10.94
N LYS A 50 -3.71 0.25 11.66
CA LYS A 50 -2.43 0.82 11.35
C LYS A 50 -1.32 -0.22 11.41
N ASP A 51 -1.39 -1.13 12.38
CA ASP A 51 -0.33 -2.13 12.52
C ASP A 51 -0.30 -3.08 11.34
N ALA A 52 -1.45 -3.49 10.85
CA ALA A 52 -1.51 -4.37 9.70
C ALA A 52 -1.00 -3.63 8.46
N ALA A 53 -1.40 -2.36 8.29
CA ALA A 53 -0.94 -1.59 7.15
C ALA A 53 0.56 -1.36 7.22
N LEU A 54 1.09 -1.12 8.41
CA LEU A 54 2.51 -0.90 8.56
C LEU A 54 3.29 -2.18 8.27
N ARG A 55 2.77 -3.33 8.69
CA ARG A 55 3.43 -4.59 8.44
C ARG A 55 3.49 -4.84 6.92
N PHE A 56 2.40 -4.54 6.23
CA PHE A 56 2.39 -4.71 4.79
C PHE A 56 3.37 -3.75 4.13
N LEU A 57 3.40 -2.50 4.58
CA LEU A 57 4.27 -1.51 4.01
C LEU A 57 5.74 -1.90 4.18
N LYS A 58 6.10 -2.38 5.37
CA LYS A 58 7.47 -2.79 5.61
C LYS A 58 7.84 -3.97 4.70
N LYS A 59 6.92 -4.89 4.52
CA LYS A 59 7.17 -6.03 3.67
C LYS A 59 7.36 -5.59 2.23
N ALA A 60 6.51 -4.71 1.74
CA ALA A 60 6.58 -4.26 0.37
C ALA A 60 7.87 -3.51 0.10
N ILE A 61 8.28 -2.64 1.02
CA ILE A 61 9.49 -1.88 0.85
C ILE A 61 10.71 -2.80 0.92
N ARG A 62 10.70 -3.76 1.83
CA ARG A 62 11.84 -4.64 1.95
C ARG A 62 12.02 -5.46 0.69
N ARG A 63 10.94 -5.86 0.05
CA ARG A 63 11.03 -6.72 -1.11
C ARG A 63 11.16 -5.96 -2.43
N ASN A 64 10.64 -4.75 -2.50
CA ASN A 64 10.57 -4.05 -3.76
C ASN A 64 11.29 -2.71 -3.79
N GLY A 65 11.80 -2.25 -2.65
CA GLY A 65 12.51 -1.00 -2.59
C GLY A 65 11.67 0.14 -2.06
N LEU A 66 12.32 1.20 -1.66
CA LEU A 66 11.65 2.36 -1.07
C LEU A 66 11.02 3.21 -2.18
N PRO A 67 9.72 3.44 -2.12
CA PRO A 67 9.09 4.25 -3.16
C PRO A 67 9.29 5.72 -2.87
N GLU A 68 9.17 6.54 -3.88
CA GLU A 68 9.23 7.96 -3.70
C GLU A 68 7.87 8.45 -3.26
N LYS A 69 6.81 7.87 -3.78
CA LYS A 69 5.46 8.30 -3.49
C LYS A 69 4.55 7.10 -3.39
N ILE A 70 3.58 7.17 -2.49
CA ILE A 70 2.57 6.14 -2.37
C ILE A 70 1.21 6.81 -2.49
N THR A 71 0.40 6.29 -3.40
CA THR A 71 -0.97 6.78 -3.58
C THR A 71 -1.90 5.81 -2.84
N ILE A 72 -2.76 6.35 -2.00
CA ILE A 72 -3.70 5.54 -1.24
C ILE A 72 -5.10 6.04 -1.49
N ASP A 73 -6.07 5.19 -1.19
CA ASP A 73 -7.44 5.47 -1.50
C ASP A 73 -8.17 5.85 -0.23
N GLY A 74 -7.86 6.98 0.32
CA GLY A 74 -8.60 7.50 1.46
C GLY A 74 -8.53 6.69 2.74
N SER A 75 -7.53 5.86 2.90
CA SER A 75 -7.45 4.99 4.06
C SER A 75 -6.63 5.63 5.16
N ASP A 76 -7.26 5.85 6.32
CA ASP A 76 -6.55 6.43 7.44
C ASP A 76 -5.48 5.49 7.97
N ALA A 77 -5.72 4.19 7.91
CA ALA A 77 -4.74 3.22 8.40
C ALA A 77 -3.49 3.24 7.54
N ASN A 78 -3.67 3.33 6.23
CA ASN A 78 -2.52 3.38 5.34
C ASN A 78 -1.76 4.69 5.49
N GLU A 79 -2.48 5.79 5.66
CA GLU A 79 -1.81 7.06 5.85
C GLU A 79 -1.00 7.05 7.14
N ALA A 80 -1.59 6.55 8.22
CA ALA A 80 -0.89 6.49 9.50
C ALA A 80 0.31 5.57 9.42
N ALA A 81 0.21 4.49 8.67
CA ALA A 81 1.32 3.57 8.53
C ALA A 81 2.48 4.21 7.79
N ILE A 82 2.20 4.97 6.73
CA ILE A 82 3.26 5.61 5.97
C ILE A 82 3.94 6.68 6.82
N LYS A 83 3.16 7.44 7.58
CA LYS A 83 3.74 8.46 8.43
C LYS A 83 4.62 7.81 9.52
N SER A 84 4.16 6.70 10.09
CA SER A 84 4.95 6.00 11.09
C SER A 84 6.24 5.47 10.49
N TYR A 85 6.17 4.94 9.29
CA TYR A 85 7.35 4.41 8.64
C TYR A 85 8.37 5.53 8.42
N ASN A 86 7.89 6.68 7.91
CA ASN A 86 8.79 7.79 7.65
C ASN A 86 9.47 8.25 8.93
N GLU A 87 8.71 8.29 10.01
CA GLU A 87 9.26 8.75 11.26
C GLU A 87 10.27 7.76 11.82
N ALA A 88 9.98 6.48 11.74
CA ALA A 88 10.86 5.48 12.30
C ALA A 88 12.15 5.30 11.50
N HIS A 89 12.10 5.51 10.21
CA HIS A 89 13.24 5.26 9.35
C HIS A 89 13.87 6.51 8.75
N GLY A 90 13.37 7.67 9.10
CA GLY A 90 13.92 8.91 8.58
C GLY A 90 13.73 9.09 7.10
N THR A 91 12.66 8.51 6.55
CA THR A 91 12.40 8.61 5.12
C THR A 91 11.33 9.67 4.87
N ASN A 92 11.14 10.01 3.62
CA ASN A 92 10.18 11.06 3.25
C ASN A 92 9.27 10.63 2.11
N ILE A 93 8.65 9.48 2.28
CA ILE A 93 7.73 9.00 1.26
C ILE A 93 6.57 9.97 1.17
N ILE A 94 6.26 10.42 -0.04
CA ILE A 94 5.18 11.36 -0.26
C ILE A 94 3.86 10.61 -0.30
N ILE A 95 2.85 11.09 0.40
CA ILE A 95 1.56 10.45 0.45
C ILE A 95 0.61 11.20 -0.45
N ARG A 96 -0.03 10.49 -1.36
CA ARG A 96 -1.03 11.09 -2.22
C ARG A 96 -2.33 10.36 -2.00
N GLN A 97 -3.38 11.08 -1.61
CA GLN A 97 -4.66 10.47 -1.39
C GLN A 97 -5.62 10.77 -2.51
N VAL A 98 -6.33 9.76 -2.97
CA VAL A 98 -7.35 9.94 -3.98
C VAL A 98 -8.62 9.31 -3.45
N LYS A 99 -9.75 9.96 -3.62
CA LYS A 99 -10.96 9.45 -3.12
C LYS A 99 -11.90 9.05 -4.18
N TYR A 100 -11.82 9.67 -5.30
CA TYR A 100 -12.81 9.41 -6.31
C TYR A 100 -12.75 8.02 -6.89
N LEU A 101 -11.71 7.30 -6.59
CA LEU A 101 -11.63 5.97 -7.10
C LEU A 101 -12.80 5.13 -6.67
N ASN A 102 -13.25 5.35 -5.45
CA ASN A 102 -14.35 4.58 -4.98
C ASN A 102 -15.58 4.87 -5.74
N ASN A 103 -15.77 6.08 -6.07
CA ASN A 103 -16.96 6.44 -6.74
C ASN A 103 -17.05 5.82 -8.07
N MET A 104 -15.97 5.70 -8.73
CA MET A 104 -16.02 5.15 -9.98
C MET A 104 -16.45 3.77 -9.96
N VAL A 105 -16.04 3.09 -9.00
CA VAL A 105 -16.39 1.73 -8.92
C VAL A 105 -17.82 1.50 -8.82
N GLU A 106 -18.49 2.28 -8.04
CA GLU A 106 -19.77 2.02 -7.87
C GLU A 106 -20.61 2.41 -8.89
N GLN A 107 -20.20 3.16 -9.74
CA GLN A 107 -20.95 3.50 -10.73
C GLN A 107 -21.51 2.46 -11.41
N ASP A 108 -21.20 1.59 -11.43
CA ASP A 108 -21.75 0.61 -12.20
C ASP A 108 -22.40 -0.15 -11.80
#